data_ae7da7e6c7761653cb37bcc1d026ec87
#
_entry.id   ae7da7e6c7761653cb37bcc1d026ec87
#
_cell.length_a   1.000
_cell.length_b   1.000
_cell.length_c   1.000
_cell.angle_alpha   90.00
_cell.angle_beta   90.00
_cell.angle_gamma   90.00
#
_symmetry.space_group_name_H-M   'P 1'
#
loop_
_entity.id
_entity.type
_entity.pdbx_description
1 polymer ?
#
loop_
_entity_poly.entity_id
_entity_poly.type
_entity_poly.pdbx_seq_one_letter_code
_entity_poly.pdbx_strand_id
1 'polypeptide(L)'
;MTSVIATRQNSAKPGLGKRLMNWVDATPHPPLAFEVSADQIAGVRFSRTGGVHRFAIEPLPSGSIVPSAIETNILNPSAVKSAMATICRTLEVKEEDAAILLPDPVIRVFVQHFDDFPRSPQEALPMLRWKLKKSVPFEVDETLLSYMRQAPRTDGVDVVTAIARLRIIREYESLLEACGLRPGVVLSTALAAITILEDQRPTLLARVSGTSLTTAIVREGVLAGYRCTELPSNAAEVTPNMLLEEVYPLAAYYQDTWQEGIQAVRVAGLGNRLQLFVRPLEDEFKCPVKSLLNGAIADGKLPKDARQLADRELDGLVGWMLHRN
;
A
#
# COMPACT_ATOMS: atom_id res chain seq x y z
N MET A 1 15.82 15.50 -10.49
CA MET A 1 15.76 15.50 -9.01
C MET A 1 14.38 15.94 -8.59
N THR A 2 13.44 15.03 -8.43
CA THR A 2 12.15 15.39 -7.84
C THR A 2 11.53 14.15 -7.23
N SER A 3 11.90 13.89 -5.98
CA SER A 3 11.17 12.98 -5.12
C SER A 3 9.85 13.66 -4.80
N VAL A 4 8.76 13.13 -5.34
CA VAL A 4 7.43 13.67 -5.06
C VAL A 4 6.73 12.74 -4.08
N ILE A 5 6.98 13.00 -2.84
CA ILE A 5 5.96 12.90 -1.83
C ILE A 5 5.37 14.31 -1.77
N ALA A 6 4.33 14.58 -2.56
CA ALA A 6 3.83 15.93 -2.79
C ALA A 6 2.97 16.42 -1.63
N THR A 7 3.32 17.58 -1.11
CA THR A 7 2.47 18.36 -0.21
C THR A 7 1.75 19.43 -1.04
N ARG A 8 0.43 19.30 -1.22
CA ARG A 8 -0.42 20.42 -1.67
C ARG A 8 -1.70 20.48 -0.87
N GLN A 9 -1.96 21.65 -0.28
CA GLN A 9 -3.23 22.02 0.31
C GLN A 9 -4.16 22.53 -0.79
N ASN A 10 -5.39 22.08 -0.80
CA ASN A 10 -6.48 22.80 -1.47
C ASN A 10 -7.76 22.74 -0.64
N SER A 11 -8.34 23.91 -0.41
CA SER A 11 -9.53 24.13 0.40
C SER A 11 -10.79 24.04 -0.47
N ALA A 12 -11.52 22.93 -0.38
CA ALA A 12 -12.95 22.83 -0.68
C ALA A 12 -13.51 21.56 -0.07
N LYS A 13 -14.71 21.61 0.53
CA LYS A 13 -15.34 20.49 1.23
C LYS A 13 -15.80 19.40 0.25
N PRO A 14 -15.14 18.25 0.15
CA PRO A 14 -15.63 17.12 -0.61
C PRO A 14 -16.24 16.04 0.30
N GLY A 15 -17.12 15.21 -0.26
CA GLY A 15 -17.81 14.12 0.43
C GLY A 15 -16.87 13.06 1.03
N LEU A 16 -17.36 12.37 2.04
CA LEU A 16 -16.61 11.49 2.94
C LEU A 16 -15.74 10.39 2.29
N GLY A 17 -16.16 9.83 1.15
CA GLY A 17 -15.37 8.81 0.42
C GLY A 17 -14.13 9.35 -0.34
N LYS A 18 -14.02 10.68 -0.51
CA LYS A 18 -12.93 11.33 -1.26
C LYS A 18 -11.69 11.69 -0.43
N ARG A 19 -11.62 11.41 0.85
CA ARG A 19 -10.61 12.01 1.74
C ARG A 19 -9.34 11.18 1.94
N LEU A 20 -9.43 9.85 1.89
CA LEU A 20 -8.23 9.01 1.71
C LEU A 20 -7.65 9.23 0.30
N MET A 21 -8.53 9.55 -0.65
CA MET A 21 -8.19 9.84 -2.04
C MET A 21 -7.42 11.16 -2.22
N ASN A 22 -7.62 12.17 -1.36
CA ASN A 22 -6.95 13.47 -1.51
C ASN A 22 -5.42 13.45 -1.37
N TRP A 23 -4.85 12.46 -0.72
CA TRP A 23 -3.39 12.31 -0.66
C TRP A 23 -2.82 11.91 -2.01
N VAL A 24 -3.54 11.06 -2.69
CA VAL A 24 -3.19 10.55 -4.00
C VAL A 24 -3.77 11.50 -5.07
N ASP A 25 -4.90 12.20 -4.87
CA ASP A 25 -5.45 13.21 -5.79
C ASP A 25 -4.49 14.41 -6.06
N ALA A 26 -3.60 14.70 -5.11
CA ALA A 26 -2.52 15.69 -5.31
C ALA A 26 -1.29 15.10 -6.01
N THR A 27 -1.27 13.77 -6.23
CA THR A 27 -0.14 13.04 -6.78
C THR A 27 -0.33 12.90 -8.28
N PRO A 28 0.72 13.11 -9.10
CA PRO A 28 0.64 12.83 -10.53
C PRO A 28 0.17 11.38 -10.75
N HIS A 29 -0.71 11.16 -11.72
CA HIS A 29 -1.15 9.82 -12.10
C HIS A 29 -0.41 9.37 -13.37
N PRO A 30 0.80 8.80 -13.25
CA PRO A 30 1.55 8.32 -14.39
C PRO A 30 0.76 7.29 -15.20
N PRO A 31 0.94 7.26 -16.54
CA PRO A 31 0.29 6.24 -17.38
C PRO A 31 0.84 4.83 -17.16
N LEU A 32 1.98 4.73 -16.46
CA LEU A 32 2.64 3.48 -16.12
C LEU A 32 2.67 3.30 -14.60
N ALA A 33 2.41 2.07 -14.16
CA ALA A 33 2.64 1.66 -12.78
C ALA A 33 3.29 0.29 -12.73
N PHE A 34 4.18 0.10 -11.76
CA PHE A 34 4.87 -1.15 -11.52
C PHE A 34 4.63 -1.57 -10.07
N GLU A 35 4.33 -2.85 -9.85
CA GLU A 35 4.26 -3.46 -8.53
C GLU A 35 5.43 -4.43 -8.39
N VAL A 36 6.24 -4.23 -7.37
CA VAL A 36 7.41 -5.05 -7.08
C VAL A 36 7.13 -5.88 -5.84
N SER A 37 7.35 -7.19 -5.93
CA SER A 37 7.31 -8.12 -4.80
C SER A 37 8.62 -8.91 -4.69
N ALA A 38 8.71 -9.81 -3.71
CA ALA A 38 9.90 -10.65 -3.52
C ALA A 38 10.10 -11.67 -4.65
N ASP A 39 9.01 -12.06 -5.31
CA ASP A 39 8.93 -13.18 -6.26
C ASP A 39 8.58 -12.77 -7.70
N GLN A 40 8.14 -11.52 -7.92
CA GLN A 40 7.80 -11.04 -9.26
C GLN A 40 7.84 -9.52 -9.35
N ILE A 41 7.87 -9.03 -10.59
CA ILE A 41 7.55 -7.65 -10.94
C ILE A 41 6.37 -7.68 -11.90
N ALA A 42 5.36 -6.86 -11.64
CA ALA A 42 4.25 -6.62 -12.55
C ALA A 42 4.27 -5.17 -13.02
N GLY A 43 3.91 -4.95 -14.27
CA GLY A 43 3.80 -3.61 -14.84
C GLY A 43 2.49 -3.45 -15.60
N VAL A 44 1.91 -2.28 -15.56
CA VAL A 44 0.69 -1.94 -16.28
C VAL A 44 0.83 -0.60 -16.97
N ARG A 45 0.36 -0.53 -18.22
CA ARG A 45 0.11 0.71 -18.94
C ARG A 45 -1.39 0.97 -18.95
N PHE A 46 -1.77 2.12 -18.46
CA PHE A 46 -3.14 2.57 -18.49
C PHE A 46 -3.45 3.37 -19.74
N SER A 47 -4.68 3.27 -20.23
CA SER A 47 -5.22 4.13 -21.27
C SER A 47 -5.46 5.55 -20.74
N ARG A 48 -5.72 6.49 -21.64
CA ARG A 48 -6.11 7.86 -21.26
C ARG A 48 -7.42 7.93 -20.47
N THR A 49 -8.27 6.91 -20.60
CA THR A 49 -9.54 6.79 -19.88
C THR A 49 -9.40 6.00 -18.57
N GLY A 50 -8.18 5.69 -18.13
CA GLY A 50 -7.91 5.00 -16.86
C GLY A 50 -7.95 3.47 -16.94
N GLY A 51 -8.46 2.87 -18.02
CA GLY A 51 -8.52 1.41 -18.18
C GLY A 51 -7.16 0.77 -18.45
N VAL A 52 -7.06 -0.55 -18.25
CA VAL A 52 -5.85 -1.33 -18.55
C VAL A 52 -5.65 -1.43 -20.07
N HIS A 53 -4.57 -0.85 -20.58
CA HIS A 53 -4.21 -0.97 -21.99
C HIS A 53 -3.33 -2.20 -22.23
N ARG A 54 -2.29 -2.39 -21.42
CA ARG A 54 -1.37 -3.54 -21.44
C ARG A 54 -0.89 -3.84 -20.02
N PHE A 55 -0.56 -5.09 -19.76
CA PHE A 55 0.16 -5.47 -18.55
C PHE A 55 1.12 -6.61 -18.85
N ALA A 56 2.15 -6.74 -18.02
CA ALA A 56 3.13 -7.80 -18.06
C ALA A 56 3.55 -8.19 -16.66
N ILE A 57 3.93 -9.44 -16.46
CA ILE A 57 4.41 -9.99 -15.19
C ILE A 57 5.66 -10.80 -15.51
N GLU A 58 6.72 -10.60 -14.77
CA GLU A 58 7.96 -11.37 -14.85
C GLU A 58 8.30 -11.93 -13.46
N PRO A 59 8.44 -13.25 -13.35
CA PRO A 59 8.86 -13.87 -12.09
C PRO A 59 10.32 -13.56 -11.78
N LEU A 60 10.65 -13.55 -10.50
CA LEU A 60 12.02 -13.37 -10.03
C LEU A 60 12.53 -14.66 -9.38
N PRO A 61 13.82 -15.01 -9.56
CA PRO A 61 14.44 -16.06 -8.79
C PRO A 61 14.34 -15.77 -7.29
N SER A 62 14.10 -16.79 -6.50
CA SER A 62 13.99 -16.67 -5.03
C SER A 62 15.20 -15.94 -4.43
N GLY A 63 14.95 -15.04 -3.50
CA GLY A 63 15.97 -14.22 -2.86
C GLY A 63 16.54 -13.09 -3.72
N SER A 64 16.00 -12.84 -4.93
CA SER A 64 16.42 -11.71 -5.76
C SER A 64 16.08 -10.37 -5.11
N ILE A 65 14.94 -10.29 -4.43
CA ILE A 65 14.51 -9.16 -3.62
C ILE A 65 14.14 -9.68 -2.23
N VAL A 66 14.72 -9.06 -1.20
CA VAL A 66 14.40 -9.31 0.21
C VAL A 66 13.95 -7.99 0.82
N PRO A 67 12.63 -7.76 0.93
CA PRO A 67 12.09 -6.47 1.38
C PRO A 67 12.48 -6.15 2.82
N SER A 68 13.07 -5.00 3.05
CA SER A 68 13.51 -4.51 4.35
C SER A 68 13.45 -3.00 4.42
N ALA A 69 13.12 -2.45 5.59
CA ALA A 69 13.21 -1.01 5.83
C ALA A 69 14.66 -0.56 6.12
N ILE A 70 15.56 -1.50 6.39
CA ILE A 70 16.91 -1.21 6.93
C ILE A 70 18.01 -1.64 5.95
N GLU A 71 17.91 -2.85 5.41
CA GLU A 71 18.95 -3.46 4.59
C GLU A 71 18.74 -3.20 3.10
N THR A 72 19.77 -3.48 2.31
CA THR A 72 19.68 -3.51 0.84
C THR A 72 18.67 -4.57 0.44
N ASN A 73 17.75 -4.20 -0.44
CA ASN A 73 16.62 -5.06 -0.82
C ASN A 73 16.90 -5.86 -2.10
N ILE A 74 17.60 -5.27 -3.07
CA ILE A 74 17.85 -5.90 -4.36
C ILE A 74 19.17 -6.68 -4.30
N LEU A 75 19.08 -7.98 -3.99
CA LEU A 75 20.25 -8.85 -3.82
C LEU A 75 20.75 -9.46 -5.14
N ASN A 76 19.86 -9.57 -6.15
CA ASN A 76 20.22 -10.00 -7.50
C ASN A 76 19.86 -8.90 -8.53
N PRO A 77 20.69 -7.84 -8.63
CA PRO A 77 20.40 -6.72 -9.54
C PRO A 77 20.29 -7.13 -11.01
N SER A 78 21.02 -8.15 -11.45
CA SER A 78 20.99 -8.62 -12.82
C SER A 78 19.63 -9.21 -13.20
N ALA A 79 19.10 -10.13 -12.36
CA ALA A 79 17.79 -10.74 -12.58
C ALA A 79 16.68 -9.70 -12.54
N VAL A 80 16.70 -8.81 -11.54
CA VAL A 80 15.67 -7.77 -11.35
C VAL A 80 15.67 -6.77 -12.51
N LYS A 81 16.84 -6.30 -12.96
CA LYS A 81 16.94 -5.41 -14.12
C LYS A 81 16.49 -6.09 -15.42
N SER A 82 16.81 -7.38 -15.60
CA SER A 82 16.36 -8.14 -16.77
C SER A 82 14.84 -8.27 -16.81
N ALA A 83 14.20 -8.62 -15.68
CA ALA A 83 12.75 -8.69 -15.56
C ALA A 83 12.09 -7.33 -15.86
N MET A 84 12.59 -6.24 -15.24
CA MET A 84 12.10 -4.89 -15.49
C MET A 84 12.23 -4.50 -16.97
N ALA A 85 13.37 -4.77 -17.60
CA ALA A 85 13.59 -4.48 -19.03
C ALA A 85 12.64 -5.26 -19.94
N THR A 86 12.31 -6.52 -19.61
CA THR A 86 11.32 -7.31 -20.34
C THR A 86 9.93 -6.71 -20.24
N ILE A 87 9.49 -6.32 -19.02
CA ILE A 87 8.22 -5.65 -18.81
C ILE A 87 8.17 -4.34 -19.60
N CYS A 88 9.20 -3.51 -19.51
CA CYS A 88 9.28 -2.23 -20.21
C CYS A 88 9.14 -2.39 -21.74
N ARG A 89 9.75 -3.42 -22.32
CA ARG A 89 9.59 -3.74 -23.75
C ARG A 89 8.15 -4.14 -24.08
N THR A 90 7.54 -5.01 -23.27
CA THR A 90 6.15 -5.47 -23.46
C THR A 90 5.15 -4.32 -23.36
N LEU A 91 5.40 -3.38 -22.45
CA LEU A 91 4.57 -2.19 -22.26
C LEU A 91 4.87 -1.07 -23.26
N GLU A 92 5.85 -1.25 -24.18
CA GLU A 92 6.28 -0.22 -25.14
C GLU A 92 6.59 1.12 -24.46
N VAL A 93 7.42 1.05 -23.42
CA VAL A 93 7.78 2.20 -22.59
C VAL A 93 8.55 3.24 -23.39
N LYS A 94 8.26 4.50 -23.17
CA LYS A 94 8.97 5.68 -23.68
C LYS A 94 9.50 6.49 -22.50
N GLU A 95 10.11 7.63 -22.77
CA GLU A 95 10.52 8.59 -21.73
C GLU A 95 9.29 9.25 -21.11
N GLU A 96 8.80 8.71 -20.02
CA GLU A 96 7.57 9.13 -19.33
C GLU A 96 7.65 8.86 -17.81
N ASP A 97 6.73 9.45 -17.07
CA ASP A 97 6.65 9.25 -15.63
C ASP A 97 6.00 7.89 -15.31
N ALA A 98 6.47 7.25 -14.24
CA ALA A 98 5.94 5.99 -13.76
C ALA A 98 5.70 6.02 -12.24
N ALA A 99 4.69 5.27 -11.80
CA ALA A 99 4.51 4.92 -10.39
C ALA A 99 5.20 3.57 -10.10
N ILE A 100 5.75 3.43 -8.90
CA ILE A 100 6.26 2.15 -8.41
C ILE A 100 5.67 1.84 -7.04
N LEU A 101 5.03 0.68 -6.93
CA LEU A 101 4.46 0.15 -5.71
C LEU A 101 5.47 -0.82 -5.11
N LEU A 102 5.92 -0.51 -3.90
CA LEU A 102 6.97 -1.25 -3.21
C LEU A 102 6.39 -2.26 -2.23
N PRO A 103 7.12 -3.33 -1.93
CA PRO A 103 6.78 -4.25 -0.86
C PRO A 103 6.58 -3.49 0.46
N ASP A 104 5.55 -3.87 1.22
CA ASP A 104 5.12 -3.14 2.41
C ASP A 104 6.20 -2.96 3.50
N PRO A 105 7.11 -3.93 3.74
CA PRO A 105 8.20 -3.75 4.72
C PRO A 105 9.16 -2.60 4.42
N VAL A 106 9.23 -2.14 3.17
CA VAL A 106 10.16 -1.06 2.73
C VAL A 106 9.77 0.29 3.30
N ILE A 107 8.46 0.54 3.41
CA ILE A 107 7.91 1.83 3.85
C ILE A 107 7.22 1.65 5.19
N ARG A 108 7.68 2.36 6.22
CA ARG A 108 7.01 2.38 7.52
C ARG A 108 5.87 3.38 7.49
N VAL A 109 4.66 2.90 7.81
CA VAL A 109 3.45 3.72 7.84
C VAL A 109 2.94 3.79 9.27
N PHE A 110 2.59 4.99 9.71
CA PHE A 110 2.04 5.27 11.03
C PHE A 110 0.76 6.06 10.91
N VAL A 111 -0.21 5.73 11.75
CA VAL A 111 -1.41 6.54 11.98
C VAL A 111 -1.27 7.12 13.38
N GLN A 112 -1.20 8.44 13.49
CA GLN A 112 -0.91 9.13 14.75
C GLN A 112 -1.94 10.21 15.02
N HIS A 113 -2.44 10.24 16.25
CA HIS A 113 -3.35 11.28 16.72
C HIS A 113 -2.59 12.51 17.21
N PHE A 114 -3.12 13.70 16.92
CA PHE A 114 -2.63 15.00 17.39
C PHE A 114 -3.83 15.87 17.80
N ASP A 115 -3.78 16.41 19.00
CA ASP A 115 -4.78 17.39 19.47
C ASP A 115 -4.71 18.66 18.61
N ASP A 116 -3.49 19.10 18.28
CA ASP A 116 -3.22 20.14 17.29
C ASP A 116 -2.09 19.73 16.36
N PHE A 117 -2.25 20.01 15.07
CA PHE A 117 -1.27 19.66 14.06
C PHE A 117 -1.01 20.86 13.13
N PRO A 118 0.27 21.24 12.93
CA PRO A 118 0.64 22.39 12.12
C PRO A 118 0.06 22.31 10.71
N ARG A 119 -0.40 23.45 10.19
CA ARG A 119 -0.86 23.55 8.79
C ARG A 119 0.28 23.70 7.81
N SER A 120 1.36 24.30 8.25
CA SER A 120 2.56 24.55 7.45
C SER A 120 3.42 23.29 7.39
N PRO A 121 3.81 22.82 6.18
CA PRO A 121 4.76 21.71 6.04
C PRO A 121 6.10 21.99 6.71
N GLN A 122 6.53 23.25 6.78
CA GLN A 122 7.79 23.69 7.39
C GLN A 122 7.80 23.39 8.91
N GLU A 123 6.64 23.40 9.56
CA GLU A 123 6.49 23.07 10.98
C GLU A 123 6.13 21.60 11.17
N ALA A 124 5.27 21.04 10.32
CA ALA A 124 4.80 19.66 10.42
C ALA A 124 5.92 18.62 10.23
N LEU A 125 6.77 18.81 9.22
CA LEU A 125 7.82 17.82 8.91
C LEU A 125 8.87 17.67 10.03
N PRO A 126 9.43 18.73 10.63
CA PRO A 126 10.33 18.60 11.77
C PRO A 126 9.66 17.93 12.97
N MET A 127 8.40 18.28 13.27
CA MET A 127 7.62 17.69 14.36
C MET A 127 7.42 16.19 14.16
N LEU A 128 7.03 15.76 12.94
CA LEU A 128 6.87 14.35 12.61
C LEU A 128 8.19 13.59 12.69
N ARG A 129 9.31 14.15 12.18
CA ARG A 129 10.65 13.57 12.30
C ARG A 129 11.03 13.36 13.76
N TRP A 130 10.81 14.36 14.60
CA TRP A 130 11.08 14.26 16.05
C TRP A 130 10.25 13.15 16.70
N LYS A 131 8.95 13.10 16.41
CA LYS A 131 8.04 12.08 16.97
C LYS A 131 8.40 10.66 16.52
N LEU A 132 8.81 10.49 15.25
CA LEU A 132 9.16 9.20 14.68
C LEU A 132 10.56 8.70 15.04
N LYS A 133 11.45 9.56 15.54
CA LYS A 133 12.85 9.21 15.83
C LYS A 133 13.01 7.96 16.72
N LYS A 134 12.05 7.74 17.64
CA LYS A 134 12.07 6.57 18.53
C LYS A 134 11.25 5.37 18.00
N SER A 135 10.51 5.55 16.90
CA SER A 135 9.59 4.56 16.35
C SER A 135 10.14 3.82 15.14
N VAL A 136 11.25 4.31 14.57
CA VAL A 136 11.91 3.69 13.42
C VAL A 136 13.31 3.20 13.82
N PRO A 137 13.78 2.09 13.23
CA PRO A 137 15.08 1.50 13.57
C PRO A 137 16.24 2.09 12.72
N PHE A 138 16.11 3.36 12.27
CA PHE A 138 17.10 4.04 11.43
C PHE A 138 17.08 5.56 11.68
N GLU A 139 18.14 6.24 11.26
CA GLU A 139 18.24 7.69 11.38
C GLU A 139 17.26 8.41 10.47
N VAL A 140 16.41 9.28 11.06
CA VAL A 140 15.33 9.97 10.34
C VAL A 140 15.82 11.05 9.37
N ASP A 141 17.04 11.55 9.55
CA ASP A 141 17.61 12.60 8.69
C ASP A 141 17.93 12.08 7.27
N GLU A 142 18.21 10.78 7.13
CA GLU A 142 18.46 10.09 5.86
C GLU A 142 17.22 9.46 5.24
N THR A 143 16.04 10.03 5.51
CA THR A 143 14.77 9.46 5.08
C THR A 143 13.97 10.38 4.19
N LEU A 144 13.12 9.77 3.38
CA LEU A 144 11.97 10.40 2.78
C LEU A 144 10.80 10.26 3.75
N LEU A 145 10.13 11.36 4.02
CA LEU A 145 8.95 11.42 4.87
C LEU A 145 7.84 12.16 4.16
N SER A 146 6.67 11.54 4.15
CA SER A 146 5.43 12.19 3.72
C SER A 146 4.35 12.00 4.75
N TYR A 147 3.35 12.86 4.69
CA TYR A 147 2.21 12.76 5.59
C TYR A 147 0.93 13.23 4.93
N MET A 148 -0.18 12.73 5.45
CA MET A 148 -1.52 13.14 5.09
C MET A 148 -2.34 13.42 6.36
N ARG A 149 -2.95 14.59 6.41
CA ARG A 149 -3.96 14.91 7.44
C ARG A 149 -5.28 14.27 7.03
N GLN A 150 -5.83 13.48 7.92
CA GLN A 150 -7.16 12.90 7.70
C GLN A 150 -8.27 13.88 8.10
N ALA A 151 -9.52 13.43 8.06
CA ALA A 151 -10.65 14.24 8.52
C ALA A 151 -10.45 14.63 10.00
N PRO A 152 -10.67 15.89 10.37
CA PRO A 152 -10.57 16.30 11.75
C PRO A 152 -11.63 15.58 12.59
N ARG A 153 -11.23 15.19 13.80
CA ARG A 153 -12.11 14.67 14.85
C ARG A 153 -12.49 15.78 15.82
N THR A 154 -13.39 15.50 16.74
CA THR A 154 -13.77 16.44 17.81
C THR A 154 -12.62 16.76 18.77
N ASP A 155 -11.68 15.83 18.90
CA ASP A 155 -10.55 15.85 19.83
C ASP A 155 -9.19 16.09 19.13
N GLY A 156 -9.19 16.36 17.81
CA GLY A 156 -7.94 16.61 17.08
C GLY A 156 -7.96 16.10 15.64
N VAL A 157 -6.83 15.63 15.14
CA VAL A 157 -6.66 15.12 13.77
C VAL A 157 -5.74 13.91 13.75
N ASP A 158 -6.14 12.88 13.02
CA ASP A 158 -5.27 11.75 12.73
C ASP A 158 -4.42 12.04 11.50
N VAL A 159 -3.14 11.75 11.59
CA VAL A 159 -2.16 11.97 10.52
C VAL A 159 -1.55 10.63 10.13
N VAL A 160 -1.69 10.28 8.86
CA VAL A 160 -0.97 9.15 8.26
C VAL A 160 0.40 9.65 7.85
N THR A 161 1.45 8.98 8.31
CA THR A 161 2.83 9.32 7.98
C THR A 161 3.51 8.10 7.36
N ALA A 162 4.14 8.29 6.21
CA ALA A 162 4.96 7.29 5.56
C ALA A 162 6.42 7.73 5.60
N ILE A 163 7.32 6.84 6.02
CA ILE A 163 8.76 7.11 6.12
C ILE A 163 9.57 5.92 5.60
N ALA A 164 10.59 6.19 4.81
CA ALA A 164 11.50 5.19 4.27
C ALA A 164 12.91 5.72 4.15
N ARG A 165 13.91 4.85 4.23
CA ARG A 165 15.32 5.25 3.99
C ARG A 165 15.52 5.64 2.53
N LEU A 166 16.12 6.81 2.33
CA LEU A 166 16.38 7.34 0.99
C LEU A 166 17.21 6.36 0.13
N ARG A 167 18.22 5.71 0.71
CA ARG A 167 19.07 4.76 -0.02
C ARG A 167 18.29 3.56 -0.57
N ILE A 168 17.28 3.07 0.18
CA ILE A 168 16.47 1.92 -0.25
C ILE A 168 15.49 2.35 -1.34
N ILE A 169 14.85 3.50 -1.20
CA ILE A 169 14.00 4.05 -2.27
C ILE A 169 14.78 4.19 -3.57
N ARG A 170 16.03 4.66 -3.51
CA ARG A 170 16.92 4.79 -4.67
C ARG A 170 17.24 3.47 -5.37
N GLU A 171 17.28 2.35 -4.65
CA GLU A 171 17.43 1.03 -5.28
C GLU A 171 16.29 0.76 -6.26
N TYR A 172 15.05 1.05 -5.87
CA TYR A 172 13.86 0.83 -6.71
C TYR A 172 13.70 1.91 -7.80
N GLU A 173 13.94 3.18 -7.48
CA GLU A 173 13.93 4.26 -8.47
C GLU A 173 14.91 3.97 -9.62
N SER A 174 16.09 3.44 -9.31
CA SER A 174 17.09 3.09 -10.30
C SER A 174 16.65 2.02 -11.31
N LEU A 175 15.67 1.17 -10.95
CA LEU A 175 15.08 0.20 -11.89
C LEU A 175 14.26 0.90 -12.98
N LEU A 176 13.51 1.93 -12.61
CA LEU A 176 12.75 2.76 -13.55
C LEU A 176 13.69 3.57 -14.44
N GLU A 177 14.68 4.23 -13.82
CA GLU A 177 15.67 5.05 -14.53
C GLU A 177 16.46 4.23 -15.56
N ALA A 178 16.80 2.97 -15.25
CA ALA A 178 17.47 2.05 -16.17
C ALA A 178 16.62 1.72 -17.42
N CYS A 179 15.31 1.93 -17.36
CA CYS A 179 14.39 1.79 -18.49
C CYS A 179 14.06 3.13 -19.18
N GLY A 180 14.71 4.22 -18.82
CA GLY A 180 14.42 5.56 -19.35
C GLY A 180 13.16 6.19 -18.77
N LEU A 181 12.63 5.64 -17.67
CA LEU A 181 11.47 6.18 -16.98
C LEU A 181 11.88 7.17 -15.89
N ARG A 182 11.01 8.13 -15.61
CA ARG A 182 11.16 9.04 -14.47
C ARG A 182 10.31 8.51 -13.30
N PRO A 183 10.91 8.27 -12.11
CA PRO A 183 10.16 7.95 -10.90
C PRO A 183 9.27 9.14 -10.54
N GLY A 184 7.95 9.00 -10.72
CA GLY A 184 6.96 10.04 -10.43
C GLY A 184 6.31 9.82 -9.06
N VAL A 185 5.99 8.58 -8.74
CA VAL A 185 5.33 8.18 -7.48
C VAL A 185 5.96 6.91 -6.94
N VAL A 186 6.25 6.92 -5.63
CA VAL A 186 6.65 5.73 -4.86
C VAL A 186 5.64 5.52 -3.74
N LEU A 187 5.03 4.35 -3.66
CA LEU A 187 3.98 4.02 -2.70
C LEU A 187 4.14 2.59 -2.17
N SER A 188 3.64 2.29 -0.96
CA SER A 188 3.49 0.90 -0.50
C SER A 188 2.34 0.22 -1.24
N THR A 189 2.52 -1.05 -1.59
CA THR A 189 1.50 -1.85 -2.27
C THR A 189 0.21 -1.91 -1.46
N ALA A 190 0.29 -2.11 -0.12
CA ALA A 190 -0.90 -2.13 0.72
C ALA A 190 -1.62 -0.78 0.78
N LEU A 191 -0.91 0.36 0.79
CA LEU A 191 -1.56 1.67 0.73
C LEU A 191 -2.32 1.88 -0.58
N ALA A 192 -1.79 1.37 -1.70
CA ALA A 192 -2.53 1.35 -2.95
C ALA A 192 -3.76 0.42 -2.86
N ALA A 193 -3.59 -0.80 -2.33
CA ALA A 193 -4.66 -1.78 -2.19
C ALA A 193 -5.81 -1.33 -1.27
N ILE A 194 -5.52 -0.52 -0.25
CA ILE A 194 -6.54 0.05 0.66
C ILE A 194 -7.62 0.83 -0.11
N THR A 195 -7.31 1.42 -1.26
CA THR A 195 -8.28 2.17 -2.07
C THR A 195 -9.41 1.28 -2.63
N ILE A 196 -9.23 -0.04 -2.63
CA ILE A 196 -10.27 -1.00 -3.00
C ILE A 196 -11.35 -1.10 -1.90
N LEU A 197 -11.02 -0.68 -0.67
CA LEU A 197 -11.91 -0.70 0.49
C LEU A 197 -12.82 0.53 0.50
N GLU A 198 -13.85 0.55 -0.33
CA GLU A 198 -14.86 1.63 -0.32
C GLU A 198 -15.97 1.40 0.73
N ASP A 199 -15.67 0.74 1.83
CA ASP A 199 -16.68 0.41 2.83
C ASP A 199 -16.83 1.54 3.85
N GLN A 200 -18.09 1.92 4.15
CA GLN A 200 -18.41 2.88 5.21
C GLN A 200 -18.21 2.24 6.60
N ARG A 201 -18.23 0.92 6.65
CA ARG A 201 -18.11 0.13 7.87
C ARG A 201 -16.64 -0.05 8.27
N PRO A 202 -16.33 -0.20 9.56
CA PRO A 202 -15.01 -0.61 10.00
C PRO A 202 -14.57 -1.92 9.34
N THR A 203 -13.66 -1.81 8.39
CA THR A 203 -13.18 -2.94 7.60
C THR A 203 -11.71 -3.18 7.90
N LEU A 204 -11.38 -4.40 8.34
CA LEU A 204 -10.02 -4.87 8.52
C LEU A 204 -9.51 -5.48 7.23
N LEU A 205 -8.37 -5.01 6.75
CA LEU A 205 -7.56 -5.65 5.71
C LEU A 205 -6.47 -6.49 6.36
N ALA A 206 -6.35 -7.76 5.95
CA ALA A 206 -5.21 -8.62 6.22
C ALA A 206 -4.56 -9.01 4.88
N ARG A 207 -3.40 -8.45 4.57
CA ARG A 207 -2.68 -8.66 3.31
C ARG A 207 -1.38 -9.41 3.57
N VAL A 208 -1.27 -10.63 3.08
CA VAL A 208 -0.06 -11.45 3.14
C VAL A 208 0.73 -11.25 1.85
N SER A 209 2.04 -10.99 1.96
CA SER A 209 2.94 -10.85 0.81
C SER A 209 4.35 -11.35 1.17
N GLY A 210 4.77 -12.45 0.55
CA GLY A 210 6.02 -13.11 0.94
C GLY A 210 6.01 -13.53 2.42
N THR A 211 6.93 -12.97 3.20
CA THR A 211 7.05 -13.18 4.65
C THR A 211 6.47 -12.01 5.46
N SER A 212 5.64 -11.17 4.88
CA SER A 212 5.04 -10.04 5.59
C SER A 212 3.54 -10.11 5.64
N LEU A 213 2.96 -9.63 6.73
CA LEU A 213 1.55 -9.36 6.90
C LEU A 213 1.36 -7.86 7.12
N THR A 214 0.57 -7.25 6.25
CA THR A 214 0.07 -5.90 6.48
C THR A 214 -1.38 -5.96 6.94
N THR A 215 -1.64 -5.39 8.10
CA THR A 215 -2.98 -5.17 8.62
C THR A 215 -3.32 -3.69 8.59
N ALA A 216 -4.53 -3.38 8.13
CA ALA A 216 -5.03 -2.01 8.10
C ALA A 216 -6.51 -1.99 8.48
N ILE A 217 -6.95 -0.94 9.15
CA ILE A 217 -8.37 -0.74 9.45
C ILE A 217 -8.80 0.57 8.81
N VAL A 218 -9.81 0.48 7.96
CA VAL A 218 -10.43 1.61 7.28
C VAL A 218 -11.86 1.76 7.78
N ARG A 219 -12.23 2.98 8.13
CA ARG A 219 -13.56 3.35 8.58
C ARG A 219 -13.97 4.66 7.92
N GLU A 220 -15.09 4.69 7.21
CA GLU A 220 -15.62 5.90 6.55
C GLU A 220 -14.56 6.60 5.65
N GLY A 221 -13.73 5.82 4.95
CA GLY A 221 -12.65 6.34 4.10
C GLY A 221 -11.45 6.90 4.87
N VAL A 222 -11.37 6.68 6.19
CA VAL A 222 -10.25 7.07 7.05
C VAL A 222 -9.45 5.83 7.43
N LEU A 223 -8.12 5.91 7.33
CA LEU A 223 -7.21 4.88 7.81
C LEU A 223 -7.10 5.03 9.34
N ALA A 224 -7.77 4.15 10.09
CA ALA A 224 -7.81 4.18 11.55
C ALA A 224 -6.64 3.44 12.20
N GLY A 225 -6.01 2.52 11.48
CA GLY A 225 -4.84 1.78 11.94
C GLY A 225 -4.09 1.13 10.80
N TYR A 226 -2.77 0.98 10.96
CA TYR A 226 -1.90 0.31 10.01
C TYR A 226 -0.73 -0.35 10.73
N ARG A 227 -0.44 -1.59 10.39
CA ARG A 227 0.69 -2.34 10.92
C ARG A 227 1.22 -3.28 9.84
N CYS A 228 2.53 -3.28 9.65
CA CYS A 228 3.23 -4.27 8.83
C CYS A 228 4.19 -5.05 9.72
N THR A 229 4.01 -6.37 9.78
CA THR A 229 4.81 -7.30 10.59
C THR A 229 5.46 -8.35 9.72
N GLU A 230 6.57 -8.90 10.18
CA GLU A 230 7.21 -10.05 9.58
C GLU A 230 6.56 -11.32 10.14
N LEU A 231 6.19 -12.23 9.25
CA LEU A 231 5.66 -13.54 9.60
C LEU A 231 6.82 -14.53 9.84
N PRO A 232 6.66 -15.48 10.76
CA PRO A 232 7.69 -16.49 11.02
C PRO A 232 7.88 -17.47 9.86
N SER A 233 6.97 -17.45 8.87
CA SER A 233 7.00 -18.31 7.69
C SER A 233 6.46 -17.56 6.47
N ASN A 234 6.71 -18.11 5.28
CA ASN A 234 6.19 -17.54 4.03
C ASN A 234 4.67 -17.72 3.89
N ALA A 235 4.06 -17.00 2.95
CA ALA A 235 2.61 -17.02 2.73
C ALA A 235 2.02 -18.43 2.53
N ALA A 236 2.79 -19.39 1.99
CA ALA A 236 2.32 -20.76 1.77
C ALA A 236 2.21 -21.60 3.07
N GLU A 237 2.89 -21.19 4.13
CA GLU A 237 2.95 -21.90 5.41
C GLU A 237 2.11 -21.23 6.51
N VAL A 238 1.64 -19.99 6.29
CA VAL A 238 0.80 -19.28 7.25
C VAL A 238 -0.44 -20.10 7.59
N THR A 239 -0.72 -20.24 8.88
CA THR A 239 -1.92 -20.90 9.40
C THR A 239 -2.95 -19.88 9.86
N PRO A 240 -4.24 -20.27 10.00
CA PRO A 240 -5.27 -19.40 10.54
C PRO A 240 -4.93 -18.82 11.92
N ASN A 241 -4.36 -19.62 12.81
CA ASN A 241 -3.98 -19.17 14.16
C ASN A 241 -2.86 -18.13 14.10
N MET A 242 -1.81 -18.35 13.29
CA MET A 242 -0.74 -17.37 13.09
C MET A 242 -1.29 -16.04 12.56
N LEU A 243 -2.20 -16.11 11.60
CA LEU A 243 -2.83 -14.90 11.05
C LEU A 243 -3.65 -14.16 12.12
N LEU A 244 -4.44 -14.89 12.91
CA LEU A 244 -5.24 -14.31 14.00
C LEU A 244 -4.38 -13.63 15.06
N GLU A 245 -3.30 -14.29 15.51
CA GLU A 245 -2.37 -13.74 16.50
C GLU A 245 -1.77 -12.40 16.04
N GLU A 246 -1.48 -12.26 14.74
CA GLU A 246 -0.90 -11.03 14.19
C GLU A 246 -1.92 -9.94 13.88
N VAL A 247 -3.16 -10.32 13.56
CA VAL A 247 -4.23 -9.36 13.22
C VAL A 247 -4.92 -8.80 14.46
N TYR A 248 -5.08 -9.62 15.49
CA TYR A 248 -5.81 -9.30 16.71
C TYR A 248 -5.33 -8.03 17.44
N PRO A 249 -4.01 -7.77 17.58
CA PRO A 249 -3.55 -6.59 18.31
C PRO A 249 -4.04 -5.27 17.71
N LEU A 250 -4.11 -5.15 16.38
CA LEU A 250 -4.60 -3.94 15.73
C LEU A 250 -6.12 -3.82 15.88
N ALA A 251 -6.85 -4.92 15.77
CA ALA A 251 -8.30 -4.95 15.95
C ALA A 251 -8.71 -4.60 17.39
N ALA A 252 -8.00 -5.12 18.39
CA ALA A 252 -8.22 -4.80 19.80
C ALA A 252 -7.92 -3.31 20.08
N TYR A 253 -6.78 -2.80 19.60
CA TYR A 253 -6.45 -1.38 19.71
C TYR A 253 -7.54 -0.49 19.08
N TYR A 254 -8.05 -0.87 17.91
CA TYR A 254 -9.13 -0.14 17.25
C TYR A 254 -10.40 -0.13 18.12
N GLN A 255 -10.82 -1.30 18.62
CA GLN A 255 -12.00 -1.44 19.46
C GLN A 255 -11.89 -0.61 20.74
N ASP A 256 -10.74 -0.61 21.38
CA ASP A 256 -10.50 0.19 22.60
C ASP A 256 -10.51 1.70 22.31
N THR A 257 -9.97 2.11 21.16
CA THR A 257 -9.86 3.53 20.79
C THR A 257 -11.19 4.11 20.30
N TRP A 258 -11.94 3.34 19.50
CA TRP A 258 -13.13 3.82 18.81
C TRP A 258 -14.43 3.32 19.44
N GLN A 259 -14.37 2.42 20.45
CA GLN A 259 -15.51 1.76 21.10
C GLN A 259 -16.45 1.10 20.09
N GLU A 260 -15.89 0.60 18.99
CA GLU A 260 -16.59 -0.02 17.87
C GLU A 260 -15.81 -1.24 17.39
N GLY A 261 -16.47 -2.35 17.10
CA GLY A 261 -15.86 -3.57 16.58
C GLY A 261 -15.69 -3.57 15.07
N ILE A 262 -14.84 -4.49 14.57
CA ILE A 262 -14.70 -4.75 13.14
C ILE A 262 -16.00 -5.32 12.58
N GLN A 263 -16.47 -4.81 11.45
CA GLN A 263 -17.72 -5.20 10.80
C GLN A 263 -17.53 -5.93 9.47
N ALA A 264 -16.32 -5.91 8.92
CA ALA A 264 -15.95 -6.70 7.76
C ALA A 264 -14.46 -7.00 7.77
N VAL A 265 -14.08 -8.18 7.26
CA VAL A 265 -12.67 -8.53 7.02
C VAL A 265 -12.45 -8.74 5.52
N ARG A 266 -11.37 -8.18 5.02
CA ARG A 266 -10.88 -8.41 3.66
C ARG A 266 -9.50 -9.02 3.73
N VAL A 267 -9.29 -10.09 2.97
CA VAL A 267 -8.02 -10.83 2.96
C VAL A 267 -7.43 -10.82 1.56
N ALA A 268 -6.12 -10.59 1.46
CA ALA A 268 -5.36 -10.65 0.21
C ALA A 268 -4.09 -11.48 0.35
N GLY A 269 -3.59 -12.04 -0.78
CA GLY A 269 -2.32 -12.75 -0.85
C GLY A 269 -2.35 -14.21 -0.33
N LEU A 270 -3.52 -14.79 -0.11
CA LEU A 270 -3.67 -16.20 0.29
C LEU A 270 -4.11 -17.12 -0.86
N GLY A 271 -4.44 -16.57 -2.02
CA GLY A 271 -4.84 -17.32 -3.20
C GLY A 271 -5.96 -18.31 -2.92
N ASN A 272 -5.77 -19.53 -3.39
CA ASN A 272 -6.70 -20.65 -3.19
C ASN A 272 -6.80 -21.14 -1.72
N ARG A 273 -5.89 -20.73 -0.85
CA ARG A 273 -5.91 -21.09 0.58
C ARG A 273 -6.87 -20.24 1.41
N LEU A 274 -7.40 -19.14 0.87
CA LEU A 274 -8.29 -18.24 1.60
C LEU A 274 -9.41 -18.99 2.35
N GLN A 275 -9.98 -20.02 1.76
CA GLN A 275 -11.10 -20.79 2.36
C GLN A 275 -10.76 -21.41 3.73
N LEU A 276 -9.46 -21.70 3.99
CA LEU A 276 -9.02 -22.21 5.30
C LEU A 276 -9.09 -21.13 6.39
N PHE A 277 -9.09 -19.86 6.02
CA PHE A 277 -9.01 -18.70 6.93
C PHE A 277 -10.38 -18.06 7.17
N VAL A 278 -11.36 -18.28 6.27
CA VAL A 278 -12.67 -17.61 6.35
C VAL A 278 -13.34 -17.90 7.68
N ARG A 279 -13.60 -19.17 7.99
CA ARG A 279 -14.34 -19.55 9.21
C ARG A 279 -13.63 -19.13 10.50
N PRO A 280 -12.32 -19.38 10.69
CA PRO A 280 -11.60 -18.91 11.88
C PRO A 280 -11.70 -17.40 12.10
N LEU A 281 -11.57 -16.60 11.04
CA LEU A 281 -11.70 -15.14 11.12
C LEU A 281 -13.15 -14.70 11.37
N GLU A 282 -14.15 -15.36 10.76
CA GLU A 282 -15.57 -15.10 11.03
C GLU A 282 -15.96 -15.45 12.47
N ASP A 283 -15.40 -16.55 13.00
CA ASP A 283 -15.63 -16.95 14.38
C ASP A 283 -15.01 -15.96 15.38
N GLU A 284 -13.87 -15.36 15.07
CA GLU A 284 -13.24 -14.35 15.93
C GLU A 284 -13.95 -13.00 15.84
N PHE A 285 -14.07 -12.43 14.64
CA PHE A 285 -14.56 -11.06 14.45
C PHE A 285 -16.07 -10.94 14.36
N LYS A 286 -16.82 -12.06 14.30
CA LYS A 286 -18.29 -12.11 14.17
C LYS A 286 -18.84 -11.30 12.99
N CYS A 287 -18.08 -11.23 11.91
CA CYS A 287 -18.41 -10.46 10.73
C CYS A 287 -17.97 -11.18 9.44
N PRO A 288 -18.51 -10.78 8.25
CA PRO A 288 -18.18 -11.43 6.98
C PRO A 288 -16.71 -11.27 6.59
N VAL A 289 -16.10 -12.39 6.17
CA VAL A 289 -14.74 -12.46 5.63
C VAL A 289 -14.79 -12.75 4.13
N LYS A 290 -14.13 -11.91 3.33
CA LYS A 290 -14.07 -12.06 1.87
C LYS A 290 -12.65 -11.78 1.36
N SER A 291 -12.31 -12.34 0.19
CA SER A 291 -11.16 -11.87 -0.58
C SER A 291 -11.30 -10.37 -0.89
N LEU A 292 -10.21 -9.63 -0.81
CA LEU A 292 -10.19 -8.21 -1.16
C LEU A 292 -10.68 -7.99 -2.61
N LEU A 293 -10.07 -8.68 -3.56
CA LEU A 293 -10.36 -8.52 -4.99
C LEU A 293 -11.71 -9.16 -5.39
N ASN A 294 -11.93 -10.43 -5.01
CA ASN A 294 -13.18 -11.11 -5.34
C ASN A 294 -14.39 -10.47 -4.66
N GLY A 295 -14.22 -9.93 -3.45
CA GLY A 295 -15.23 -9.13 -2.79
C GLY A 295 -15.59 -7.89 -3.61
N ALA A 296 -14.62 -7.15 -4.06
CA ALA A 296 -14.83 -5.96 -4.88
C ALA A 296 -15.44 -6.28 -6.27
N ILE A 297 -15.07 -7.43 -6.87
CA ILE A 297 -15.68 -7.91 -8.12
C ILE A 297 -17.17 -8.24 -7.89
N ALA A 298 -17.48 -8.99 -6.83
CA ALA A 298 -18.84 -9.39 -6.50
C ALA A 298 -19.73 -8.20 -6.18
N ASP A 299 -19.19 -7.20 -5.51
CA ASP A 299 -19.87 -5.95 -5.17
C ASP A 299 -19.99 -4.97 -6.38
N GLY A 300 -19.50 -5.37 -7.57
CA GLY A 300 -19.58 -4.56 -8.80
C GLY A 300 -18.67 -3.33 -8.83
N LYS A 301 -17.72 -3.24 -7.90
CA LYS A 301 -16.85 -2.09 -7.71
C LYS A 301 -15.67 -2.04 -8.70
N LEU A 302 -15.30 -3.19 -9.29
CA LEU A 302 -14.18 -3.25 -10.22
C LEU A 302 -14.65 -3.10 -11.67
N PRO A 303 -14.06 -2.19 -12.44
CA PRO A 303 -14.25 -2.12 -13.88
C PRO A 303 -13.83 -3.44 -14.56
N LYS A 304 -14.40 -3.72 -15.74
CA LYS A 304 -14.11 -4.98 -16.47
C LYS A 304 -12.61 -5.18 -16.72
N ASP A 305 -11.90 -4.12 -16.98
CA ASP A 305 -10.46 -4.11 -17.28
C ASP A 305 -9.61 -4.46 -16.04
N ALA A 306 -10.07 -4.09 -14.83
CA ALA A 306 -9.39 -4.44 -13.59
C ALA A 306 -9.41 -5.96 -13.31
N ARG A 307 -10.36 -6.70 -13.87
CA ARG A 307 -10.47 -8.14 -13.65
C ARG A 307 -9.20 -8.88 -14.06
N GLN A 308 -8.55 -8.47 -15.16
CA GLN A 308 -7.30 -9.08 -15.61
C GLN A 308 -6.18 -8.97 -14.58
N LEU A 309 -6.10 -7.85 -13.86
CA LEU A 309 -5.14 -7.66 -12.77
C LEU A 309 -5.57 -8.40 -11.51
N ALA A 310 -6.87 -8.40 -11.21
CA ALA A 310 -7.45 -9.08 -10.05
C ALA A 310 -7.28 -10.61 -10.15
N ASP A 311 -7.44 -11.21 -11.33
CA ASP A 311 -7.22 -12.63 -11.59
C ASP A 311 -5.76 -13.06 -11.37
N ARG A 312 -4.84 -12.10 -11.32
CA ARG A 312 -3.42 -12.27 -11.04
C ARG A 312 -3.02 -11.82 -9.62
N GLU A 313 -3.99 -11.53 -8.78
CA GLU A 313 -3.80 -11.06 -7.40
C GLU A 313 -2.93 -9.79 -7.28
N LEU A 314 -2.95 -8.91 -8.31
CA LEU A 314 -2.23 -7.64 -8.34
C LEU A 314 -3.06 -6.54 -7.67
N ASP A 315 -3.30 -6.70 -6.37
CA ASP A 315 -4.17 -5.84 -5.58
C ASP A 315 -3.65 -4.39 -5.49
N GLY A 316 -2.34 -4.20 -5.42
CA GLY A 316 -1.75 -2.87 -5.46
C GLY A 316 -2.02 -2.14 -6.78
N LEU A 317 -1.80 -2.80 -7.93
CA LEU A 317 -2.08 -2.22 -9.24
C LEU A 317 -3.58 -1.99 -9.48
N VAL A 318 -4.44 -2.86 -8.97
CA VAL A 318 -5.91 -2.65 -8.99
C VAL A 318 -6.28 -1.42 -8.16
N GLY A 319 -5.78 -1.32 -6.95
CA GLY A 319 -6.01 -0.15 -6.09
C GLY A 319 -5.48 1.14 -6.71
N TRP A 320 -4.29 1.12 -7.30
CA TRP A 320 -3.72 2.25 -8.04
C TRP A 320 -4.60 2.67 -9.22
N MET A 321 -5.15 1.71 -9.97
CA MET A 321 -6.06 1.98 -11.08
C MET A 321 -7.36 2.66 -10.63
N LEU A 322 -8.00 2.15 -9.56
CA LEU A 322 -9.24 2.71 -9.02
C LEU A 322 -9.06 4.15 -8.55
N HIS A 323 -7.88 4.46 -8.08
CA HIS A 323 -7.52 5.76 -7.60
C HIS A 323 -7.39 6.81 -8.72
N ARG A 324 -7.10 6.39 -9.96
CA ARG A 324 -7.00 7.27 -11.15
C ARG A 324 -8.37 7.71 -11.69
N ASN A 325 -9.43 6.99 -11.38
CA ASN A 325 -10.81 7.21 -11.86
C ASN A 325 -11.65 7.95 -10.83
#